data_1a2a464c1a34f1f2dcf1816dbb3700b8
#
_entry.id   1a2a464c1a34f1f2dcf1816dbb3700b8
#
_cell.length_a   1.000
_cell.length_b   1.000
_cell.length_c   1.000
_cell.angle_alpha   90.00
_cell.angle_beta   90.00
_cell.angle_gamma   90.00
#
_symmetry.space_group_name_H-M   'P 1'
#
loop_
_entity.id
_entity.type
_entity.pdbx_description
1 polymer ?
#
loop_
_entity_poly.entity_id
_entity_poly.type
_entity_poly.pdbx_seq_one_letter_code
_entity_poly.pdbx_strand_id
1 'polypeptide(L)'
;MKDFIFRILAKLYPMNLIEKLAYYKYVIQSYRISSRLGACGKGTRFSKVDYLTGHQHIHVGQNTIFLPHLFLTAWGEHDDSIKISIGDYCSIGAYCHISAYNKVSIGNHVLIGKWVSIVDNDHGETNKESLMIPPLERKLVSKGPIVIGNHVWIGDKVTILSGVTIGNNSVIAANSVITKDVPPFSVVAGNPGKVIKVYE
;
A
#
# COMPACT_ATOMS: atom_id res chain seq x y z
N MET A 1 -19.88 4.14 -41.27
CA MET A 1 -19.43 2.73 -41.37
C MET A 1 -18.79 2.22 -40.06
N LYS A 2 -17.81 2.90 -39.47
CA LYS A 2 -17.18 2.48 -38.20
C LYS A 2 -18.18 2.37 -37.04
N ASP A 3 -19.07 3.34 -36.84
CA ASP A 3 -20.09 3.33 -35.77
C ASP A 3 -21.07 2.17 -35.90
N PHE A 4 -21.42 1.78 -37.11
CA PHE A 4 -22.29 0.64 -37.34
C PHE A 4 -21.64 -0.69 -36.90
N ILE A 5 -20.35 -0.86 -37.23
CA ILE A 5 -19.56 -2.02 -36.83
C ILE A 5 -19.45 -2.08 -35.30
N PHE A 6 -19.17 -0.95 -34.62
CA PHE A 6 -19.06 -0.92 -33.18
C PHE A 6 -20.40 -1.18 -32.48
N ARG A 7 -21.52 -0.75 -33.04
CA ARG A 7 -22.87 -1.11 -32.52
C ARG A 7 -23.16 -2.61 -32.61
N ILE A 8 -22.71 -3.25 -33.69
CA ILE A 8 -22.85 -4.72 -33.83
C ILE A 8 -21.93 -5.42 -32.81
N LEU A 9 -20.66 -5.01 -32.70
CA LEU A 9 -19.73 -5.56 -31.73
C LEU A 9 -20.23 -5.39 -30.30
N ALA A 10 -20.79 -4.23 -29.94
CA ALA A 10 -21.36 -4.01 -28.61
C ALA A 10 -22.53 -4.93 -28.27
N LYS A 11 -23.30 -5.37 -29.26
CA LYS A 11 -24.35 -6.39 -29.07
C LYS A 11 -23.79 -7.81 -28.93
N LEU A 12 -22.72 -8.11 -29.66
CA LEU A 12 -22.06 -9.42 -29.65
C LEU A 12 -21.22 -9.64 -28.39
N TYR A 13 -20.68 -8.55 -27.81
CA TYR A 13 -19.87 -8.57 -26.59
C TYR A 13 -20.58 -7.78 -25.47
N PRO A 14 -21.63 -8.32 -24.86
CA PRO A 14 -22.35 -7.62 -23.80
C PRO A 14 -21.44 -7.36 -22.60
N MET A 15 -21.63 -6.22 -21.93
CA MET A 15 -20.81 -5.76 -20.80
C MET A 15 -20.61 -6.84 -19.73
N ASN A 16 -21.61 -7.65 -19.44
CA ASN A 16 -21.51 -8.76 -18.50
C ASN A 16 -20.45 -9.81 -18.89
N LEU A 17 -20.23 -10.05 -20.18
CA LEU A 17 -19.18 -10.96 -20.64
C LEU A 17 -17.80 -10.34 -20.47
N ILE A 18 -17.66 -9.05 -20.82
CA ILE A 18 -16.40 -8.30 -20.64
C ILE A 18 -16.02 -8.25 -19.17
N GLU A 19 -16.97 -7.94 -18.29
CA GLU A 19 -16.77 -7.92 -16.85
C GLU A 19 -16.38 -9.27 -16.28
N LYS A 20 -17.02 -10.35 -16.74
CA LYS A 20 -16.65 -11.73 -16.35
C LYS A 20 -15.24 -12.09 -16.79
N LEU A 21 -14.86 -11.76 -18.02
CA LEU A 21 -13.50 -12.02 -18.52
C LEU A 21 -12.45 -11.22 -17.74
N ALA A 22 -12.74 -9.96 -17.45
CA ALA A 22 -11.89 -9.12 -16.60
C ALA A 22 -11.75 -9.71 -15.18
N TYR A 23 -12.86 -10.17 -14.60
CA TYR A 23 -12.88 -10.84 -13.30
C TYR A 23 -11.97 -12.08 -13.27
N TYR A 24 -12.11 -12.98 -14.24
CA TYR A 24 -11.25 -14.18 -14.31
C TYR A 24 -9.78 -13.84 -14.51
N LYS A 25 -9.47 -12.82 -15.31
CA LYS A 25 -8.10 -12.32 -15.47
C LYS A 25 -7.52 -11.90 -14.12
N TYR A 26 -8.28 -11.12 -13.31
CA TYR A 26 -7.83 -10.70 -11.99
C TYR A 26 -7.71 -11.87 -11.01
N VAL A 27 -8.59 -12.85 -11.06
CA VAL A 27 -8.50 -14.06 -10.24
C VAL A 27 -7.18 -14.79 -10.55
N ILE A 28 -6.89 -15.06 -11.83
CA ILE A 28 -5.65 -15.71 -12.25
C ILE A 28 -4.41 -14.90 -11.81
N GLN A 29 -4.44 -13.59 -12.02
CA GLN A 29 -3.36 -12.71 -11.59
C GLN A 29 -3.17 -12.76 -10.08
N SER A 30 -4.24 -12.73 -9.30
CA SER A 30 -4.22 -12.82 -7.85
C SER A 30 -3.53 -14.11 -7.37
N TYR A 31 -3.86 -15.25 -7.94
CA TYR A 31 -3.19 -16.52 -7.64
C TYR A 31 -1.70 -16.49 -7.97
N ARG A 32 -1.32 -15.92 -9.12
CA ARG A 32 0.10 -15.78 -9.52
C ARG A 32 0.88 -14.90 -8.56
N ILE A 33 0.29 -13.81 -8.08
CA ILE A 33 0.94 -12.92 -7.10
C ILE A 33 1.05 -13.65 -5.77
N SER A 34 -0.05 -14.22 -5.27
CA SER A 34 -0.09 -14.92 -3.98
C SER A 34 0.95 -16.04 -3.88
N SER A 35 1.16 -16.79 -4.97
CA SER A 35 2.14 -17.89 -5.01
C SER A 35 3.60 -17.43 -5.02
N ARG A 36 3.88 -16.15 -5.26
CA ARG A 36 5.23 -15.56 -5.28
C ARG A 36 5.59 -14.88 -3.98
N LEU A 37 4.61 -14.47 -3.18
CA LEU A 37 4.86 -13.82 -1.89
C LEU A 37 5.49 -14.80 -0.90
N GLY A 38 6.23 -14.27 0.08
CA GLY A 38 6.76 -15.06 1.19
C GLY A 38 5.67 -15.76 1.98
N ALA A 39 4.51 -15.11 2.18
CA ALA A 39 3.28 -15.72 2.67
C ALA A 39 2.05 -14.95 2.17
N CYS A 40 0.96 -15.69 1.90
CA CYS A 40 -0.32 -15.08 1.56
C CYS A 40 -1.49 -15.92 2.09
N GLY A 41 -2.32 -15.30 2.90
CA GLY A 41 -3.47 -15.93 3.52
C GLY A 41 -4.61 -16.23 2.52
N LYS A 42 -5.45 -17.20 2.87
CA LYS A 42 -6.59 -17.62 2.05
C LYS A 42 -7.58 -16.47 1.85
N GLY A 43 -8.17 -16.38 0.66
CA GLY A 43 -9.18 -15.37 0.34
C GLY A 43 -8.63 -13.99 0.01
N THR A 44 -7.32 -13.77 0.13
CA THR A 44 -6.67 -12.52 -0.26
C THR A 44 -6.67 -12.36 -1.78
N ARG A 45 -6.96 -11.15 -2.26
CA ARG A 45 -7.14 -10.85 -3.68
C ARG A 45 -6.35 -9.63 -4.11
N PHE A 46 -5.66 -9.77 -5.22
CA PHE A 46 -4.96 -8.68 -5.88
C PHE A 46 -5.67 -8.35 -7.20
N SER A 47 -6.09 -7.10 -7.35
CA SER A 47 -6.51 -6.59 -8.66
C SER A 47 -5.28 -6.37 -9.54
N LYS A 48 -5.14 -5.23 -10.21
CA LYS A 48 -3.96 -4.93 -11.02
C LYS A 48 -2.80 -4.48 -10.12
N VAL A 49 -1.67 -5.18 -10.16
CA VAL A 49 -0.40 -4.77 -9.54
C VAL A 49 0.51 -4.26 -10.65
N ASP A 50 0.94 -3.00 -10.55
CA ASP A 50 1.80 -2.37 -11.56
C ASP A 50 3.28 -2.60 -11.28
N TYR A 51 3.66 -2.69 -10.00
CA TYR A 51 5.04 -2.93 -9.61
C TYR A 51 5.13 -3.82 -8.37
N LEU A 52 5.94 -4.87 -8.43
CA LEU A 52 6.15 -5.83 -7.33
C LEU A 52 7.61 -6.29 -7.33
N THR A 53 8.37 -5.88 -6.31
CA THR A 53 9.75 -6.34 -6.09
C THR A 53 9.94 -6.84 -4.67
N GLY A 54 10.94 -7.74 -4.47
CA GLY A 54 11.22 -8.33 -3.16
C GLY A 54 10.05 -9.14 -2.61
N HIS A 55 9.28 -9.77 -3.49
CA HIS A 55 8.02 -10.45 -3.17
C HIS A 55 8.18 -11.52 -2.06
N GLN A 56 9.34 -12.17 -1.95
CA GLN A 56 9.64 -13.15 -0.89
C GLN A 56 9.68 -12.53 0.51
N HIS A 57 9.91 -11.21 0.62
CA HIS A 57 9.94 -10.45 1.87
C HIS A 57 8.57 -9.81 2.21
N ILE A 58 7.50 -10.20 1.50
CA ILE A 58 6.16 -9.67 1.69
C ILE A 58 5.26 -10.77 2.22
N HIS A 59 4.66 -10.54 3.38
CA HIS A 59 3.64 -11.39 3.98
C HIS A 59 2.30 -10.68 4.01
N VAL A 60 1.25 -11.36 3.62
CA VAL A 60 -0.13 -10.83 3.65
C VAL A 60 -1.03 -11.86 4.33
N GLY A 61 -1.87 -11.39 5.22
CA GLY A 61 -2.88 -12.18 5.91
C GLY A 61 -4.03 -12.63 4.99
N GLN A 62 -5.07 -13.16 5.60
CA GLN A 62 -6.23 -13.69 4.90
C GLN A 62 -7.29 -12.61 4.60
N ASN A 63 -8.12 -12.85 3.57
CA ASN A 63 -9.27 -12.01 3.20
C ASN A 63 -8.92 -10.52 3.00
N THR A 64 -7.68 -10.19 2.66
CA THR A 64 -7.24 -8.84 2.36
C THR A 64 -7.41 -8.54 0.88
N ILE A 65 -7.89 -7.34 0.55
CA ILE A 65 -8.22 -6.94 -0.82
C ILE A 65 -7.32 -5.78 -1.25
N PHE A 66 -6.68 -5.94 -2.40
CA PHE A 66 -5.89 -4.89 -3.03
C PHE A 66 -6.60 -4.41 -4.29
N LEU A 67 -6.94 -3.13 -4.33
CA LEU A 67 -7.54 -2.48 -5.49
C LEU A 67 -6.49 -2.20 -6.58
N PRO A 68 -6.90 -1.82 -7.82
CA PRO A 68 -5.97 -1.70 -8.95
C PRO A 68 -4.85 -0.67 -8.77
N HIS A 69 -3.78 -0.86 -9.54
CA HIS A 69 -2.63 0.04 -9.61
C HIS A 69 -1.83 0.10 -8.30
N LEU A 70 -1.51 -1.06 -7.76
CA LEU A 70 -0.72 -1.21 -6.55
C LEU A 70 0.79 -1.23 -6.89
N PHE A 71 1.59 -0.55 -6.07
CA PHE A 71 3.05 -0.59 -6.06
C PHE A 71 3.52 -1.14 -4.73
N LEU A 72 4.18 -2.31 -4.74
CA LEU A 72 4.78 -2.93 -3.56
C LEU A 72 6.27 -3.14 -3.80
N THR A 73 7.09 -2.53 -2.96
CA THR A 73 8.55 -2.64 -3.04
C THR A 73 9.11 -3.04 -1.68
N ALA A 74 9.66 -4.23 -1.59
CA ALA A 74 10.44 -4.68 -0.43
C ALA A 74 11.92 -4.74 -0.81
N TRP A 75 12.74 -3.92 -0.16
CA TRP A 75 14.19 -3.85 -0.39
C TRP A 75 14.88 -4.89 0.48
N GLY A 76 15.10 -6.10 -0.04
CA GLY A 76 15.61 -7.24 0.71
C GLY A 76 17.00 -7.72 0.30
N GLU A 77 17.84 -6.83 -0.25
CA GLU A 77 19.12 -7.23 -0.85
C GLU A 77 20.14 -7.83 0.14
N HIS A 78 19.96 -7.67 1.45
CA HIS A 78 20.98 -7.99 2.45
C HIS A 78 20.51 -8.92 3.58
N ASP A 79 19.23 -9.26 3.65
CA ASP A 79 18.72 -10.17 4.68
C ASP A 79 17.40 -10.84 4.26
N ASP A 80 17.09 -11.98 4.85
CA ASP A 80 15.84 -12.73 4.60
C ASP A 80 14.67 -12.25 5.45
N SER A 81 14.76 -11.06 6.06
CA SER A 81 13.72 -10.54 6.94
C SER A 81 12.46 -10.12 6.16
N ILE A 82 11.32 -10.21 6.83
CA ILE A 82 10.05 -9.72 6.30
C ILE A 82 10.05 -8.19 6.33
N LYS A 83 10.00 -7.57 5.17
CA LYS A 83 9.99 -6.12 4.99
C LYS A 83 8.58 -5.52 5.00
N ILE A 84 7.61 -6.22 4.40
CA ILE A 84 6.21 -5.78 4.40
C ILE A 84 5.36 -6.87 5.01
N SER A 85 4.62 -6.55 6.07
CA SER A 85 3.60 -7.42 6.65
C SER A 85 2.26 -6.70 6.68
N ILE A 86 1.23 -7.32 6.13
CA ILE A 86 -0.14 -6.79 6.12
C ILE A 86 -1.04 -7.86 6.73
N GLY A 87 -1.85 -7.46 7.68
CA GLY A 87 -2.73 -8.36 8.44
C GLY A 87 -3.95 -8.84 7.66
N ASP A 88 -4.88 -9.39 8.42
CA ASP A 88 -6.12 -9.98 7.93
C ASP A 88 -7.21 -8.91 7.69
N TYR A 89 -8.12 -9.20 6.76
CA TYR A 89 -9.32 -8.41 6.51
C TYR A 89 -9.06 -6.93 6.21
N CYS A 90 -7.93 -6.62 5.58
CA CYS A 90 -7.60 -5.26 5.17
C CYS A 90 -8.16 -4.94 3.77
N SER A 91 -8.36 -3.65 3.53
CA SER A 91 -8.71 -3.14 2.19
C SER A 91 -7.73 -2.04 1.81
N ILE A 92 -6.95 -2.28 0.75
CA ILE A 92 -5.93 -1.36 0.25
C ILE A 92 -6.44 -0.72 -1.02
N GLY A 93 -6.59 0.60 -0.99
CA GLY A 93 -7.13 1.41 -2.08
C GLY A 93 -6.32 1.36 -3.37
N ALA A 94 -6.91 1.87 -4.44
CA ALA A 94 -6.22 1.95 -5.72
C ALA A 94 -5.08 2.98 -5.70
N TYR A 95 -4.04 2.76 -6.51
CA TYR A 95 -2.87 3.63 -6.65
C TYR A 95 -2.06 3.80 -5.36
N CYS A 96 -2.14 2.84 -4.44
CA CYS A 96 -1.31 2.85 -3.25
C CYS A 96 0.12 2.44 -3.55
N HIS A 97 1.06 3.10 -2.87
CA HIS A 97 2.48 2.80 -2.91
C HIS A 97 2.97 2.43 -1.51
N ILE A 98 3.43 1.19 -1.34
CA ILE A 98 4.03 0.71 -0.08
C ILE A 98 5.47 0.29 -0.39
N SER A 99 6.43 0.98 0.22
CA SER A 99 7.85 0.73 0.02
C SER A 99 8.55 0.55 1.36
N ALA A 100 9.21 -0.58 1.55
CA ALA A 100 9.90 -0.93 2.79
C ALA A 100 11.37 -1.27 2.54
N TYR A 101 12.25 -0.46 3.09
CA TYR A 101 13.69 -0.74 3.23
C TYR A 101 14.00 -1.35 4.59
N ASN A 102 13.47 -0.78 5.65
CA ASN A 102 13.52 -1.31 7.01
C ASN A 102 12.34 -2.27 7.24
N LYS A 103 11.15 -1.73 7.50
CA LYS A 103 9.93 -2.53 7.69
C LYS A 103 8.66 -1.67 7.61
N VAL A 104 7.64 -2.18 6.96
CA VAL A 104 6.27 -1.68 7.03
C VAL A 104 5.37 -2.79 7.57
N SER A 105 4.73 -2.54 8.72
CA SER A 105 3.79 -3.46 9.36
C SER A 105 2.40 -2.83 9.42
N ILE A 106 1.40 -3.51 8.89
CA ILE A 106 -0.01 -3.10 8.89
C ILE A 106 -0.81 -4.17 9.62
N GLY A 107 -1.56 -3.78 10.63
CA GLY A 107 -2.40 -4.66 11.44
C GLY A 107 -3.62 -5.20 10.71
N ASN A 108 -4.57 -5.72 11.46
CA ASN A 108 -5.79 -6.32 10.95
C ASN A 108 -6.91 -5.28 10.78
N HIS A 109 -7.86 -5.54 9.87
CA HIS A 109 -9.05 -4.71 9.65
C HIS A 109 -8.72 -3.24 9.33
N VAL A 110 -7.62 -3.01 8.61
CA VAL A 110 -7.19 -1.66 8.19
C VAL A 110 -7.82 -1.31 6.86
N LEU A 111 -8.42 -0.11 6.80
CA LEU A 111 -8.95 0.46 5.57
C LEU A 111 -8.02 1.58 5.08
N ILE A 112 -7.47 1.41 3.90
CA ILE A 112 -6.60 2.41 3.25
C ILE A 112 -7.29 2.94 1.99
N GLY A 113 -7.39 4.26 1.91
CA GLY A 113 -7.94 4.98 0.77
C GLY A 113 -7.07 4.89 -0.49
N LYS A 114 -7.43 5.64 -1.51
CA LYS A 114 -6.69 5.71 -2.78
C LYS A 114 -5.50 6.66 -2.68
N TRP A 115 -4.46 6.40 -3.51
CA TRP A 115 -3.30 7.29 -3.63
C TRP A 115 -2.50 7.46 -2.32
N VAL A 116 -2.58 6.47 -1.42
CA VAL A 116 -1.83 6.49 -0.17
C VAL A 116 -0.39 6.05 -0.42
N SER A 117 0.57 6.78 0.17
CA SER A 117 1.99 6.43 0.18
C SER A 117 2.44 6.07 1.58
N ILE A 118 3.01 4.88 1.75
CA ILE A 118 3.59 4.38 3.00
C ILE A 118 5.03 4.01 2.68
N VAL A 119 5.98 4.87 3.04
CA VAL A 119 7.37 4.74 2.60
C VAL A 119 8.30 4.96 3.78
N ASP A 120 9.06 3.93 4.13
CA ASP A 120 10.01 3.97 5.24
C ASP A 120 11.44 4.31 4.83
N ASN A 121 11.64 4.75 3.62
CA ASN A 121 12.97 4.98 3.08
C ASN A 121 13.09 6.32 2.35
N ASP A 122 14.31 6.88 2.39
CA ASP A 122 14.70 8.11 1.71
C ASP A 122 15.97 7.86 0.87
N HIS A 123 16.16 8.65 -0.19
CA HIS A 123 17.38 8.66 -1.00
C HIS A 123 18.46 9.51 -0.33
N GLY A 124 19.09 8.92 0.70
CA GLY A 124 20.16 9.54 1.48
C GLY A 124 19.67 10.45 2.60
N GLU A 125 20.62 10.89 3.40
CA GLU A 125 20.41 11.86 4.47
C GLU A 125 20.16 13.26 3.91
N THR A 126 19.57 14.16 4.73
CA THR A 126 19.33 15.56 4.39
C THR A 126 20.45 16.49 4.89
N ASN A 127 21.64 15.95 5.14
CA ASN A 127 22.82 16.73 5.47
C ASN A 127 23.56 17.26 4.22
N LYS A 128 24.43 18.24 4.41
CA LYS A 128 25.13 18.90 3.30
C LYS A 128 25.95 17.95 2.44
N GLU A 129 26.61 17.00 3.04
CA GLU A 129 27.47 16.00 2.39
C GLU A 129 26.63 15.13 1.47
N SER A 130 25.52 14.62 1.95
CA SER A 130 24.59 13.79 1.15
C SER A 130 23.94 14.59 0.03
N LEU A 131 23.63 15.87 0.27
CA LEU A 131 23.01 16.73 -0.74
C LEU A 131 23.94 17.05 -1.92
N MET A 132 25.24 16.92 -1.78
CA MET A 132 26.22 17.07 -2.88
C MET A 132 26.27 15.85 -3.80
N ILE A 133 25.71 14.70 -3.39
CA ILE A 133 25.66 13.47 -4.18
C ILE A 133 24.35 13.46 -5.00
N PRO A 134 24.38 13.09 -6.29
CA PRO A 134 23.15 12.90 -7.08
C PRO A 134 22.16 11.94 -6.39
N PRO A 135 20.85 12.25 -6.31
CA PRO A 135 19.89 11.46 -5.52
C PRO A 135 19.88 9.95 -5.83
N LEU A 136 20.07 9.55 -7.08
CA LEU A 136 20.09 8.13 -7.49
C LEU A 136 21.35 7.38 -7.03
N GLU A 137 22.43 8.10 -6.71
CA GLU A 137 23.69 7.52 -6.23
C GLU A 137 23.76 7.45 -4.70
N ARG A 138 22.79 8.05 -4.00
CA ARG A 138 22.73 8.03 -2.55
C ARG A 138 22.25 6.67 -2.06
N LYS A 139 22.84 6.21 -0.97
CA LYS A 139 22.34 5.00 -0.28
C LYS A 139 20.95 5.27 0.29
N LEU A 140 20.07 4.26 0.19
CA LEU A 140 18.80 4.31 0.88
C LEU A 140 19.04 4.35 2.39
N VAL A 141 18.27 5.18 3.08
CA VAL A 141 18.27 5.30 4.54
C VAL A 141 16.84 5.20 5.06
N SER A 142 16.70 4.78 6.32
CA SER A 142 15.41 4.71 7.00
C SER A 142 15.57 5.27 8.42
N LYS A 143 14.60 6.09 8.84
CA LYS A 143 14.53 6.56 10.24
C LYS A 143 13.92 5.53 11.18
N GLY A 144 13.46 4.42 10.66
CA GLY A 144 12.83 3.35 11.41
C GLY A 144 11.62 2.75 10.70
N PRO A 145 11.06 1.66 11.25
CA PRO A 145 9.91 0.99 10.69
C PRO A 145 8.66 1.86 10.74
N ILE A 146 7.73 1.61 9.82
CA ILE A 146 6.36 2.11 9.92
C ILE A 146 5.49 1.01 10.51
N VAL A 147 4.74 1.35 11.56
CA VAL A 147 3.81 0.43 12.22
C VAL A 147 2.40 1.02 12.22
N ILE A 148 1.45 0.33 11.61
CA ILE A 148 0.03 0.70 11.60
C ILE A 148 -0.73 -0.35 12.38
N GLY A 149 -1.42 0.07 13.43
CA GLY A 149 -2.18 -0.80 14.31
C GLY A 149 -3.43 -1.40 13.65
N ASN A 150 -4.26 -2.05 14.47
CA ASN A 150 -5.50 -2.65 14.01
C ASN A 150 -6.63 -1.61 13.92
N HIS A 151 -7.63 -1.87 13.04
CA HIS A 151 -8.83 -1.03 12.88
C HIS A 151 -8.53 0.43 12.54
N VAL A 152 -7.42 0.71 11.86
CA VAL A 152 -7.05 2.05 11.43
C VAL A 152 -7.74 2.37 10.10
N TRP A 153 -8.28 3.57 10.02
CA TRP A 153 -8.78 4.12 8.75
C TRP A 153 -7.85 5.22 8.24
N ILE A 154 -7.31 5.03 7.05
CA ILE A 154 -6.44 5.98 6.36
C ILE A 154 -7.20 6.51 5.15
N GLY A 155 -7.44 7.82 5.14
CA GLY A 155 -8.11 8.51 4.05
C GLY A 155 -7.30 8.57 2.76
N ASP A 156 -7.92 9.05 1.68
CA ASP A 156 -7.26 9.19 0.38
C ASP A 156 -6.08 10.17 0.42
N LYS A 157 -5.04 9.89 -0.39
CA LYS A 157 -3.87 10.76 -0.58
C LYS A 157 -3.08 11.05 0.71
N VAL A 158 -3.14 10.15 1.69
CA VAL A 158 -2.32 10.24 2.89
C VAL A 158 -0.90 9.79 2.57
N THR A 159 0.08 10.46 3.16
CA THR A 159 1.49 10.04 3.15
C THR A 159 1.93 9.72 4.57
N ILE A 160 2.53 8.53 4.79
CA ILE A 160 3.08 8.10 6.07
C ILE A 160 4.59 7.94 5.89
N LEU A 161 5.35 8.67 6.70
CA LEU A 161 6.80 8.73 6.61
C LEU A 161 7.48 7.73 7.55
N SER A 162 8.75 7.50 7.28
CA SER A 162 9.66 6.61 8.00
C SER A 162 9.65 6.84 9.53
N GLY A 163 9.63 5.76 10.31
CA GLY A 163 9.68 5.75 11.76
C GLY A 163 8.37 6.06 12.48
N VAL A 164 7.24 6.13 11.75
CA VAL A 164 5.93 6.47 12.33
C VAL A 164 5.19 5.23 12.82
N THR A 165 4.64 5.33 14.04
CA THR A 165 3.67 4.38 14.59
C THR A 165 2.27 5.00 14.64
N ILE A 166 1.27 4.33 14.06
CA ILE A 166 -0.15 4.70 14.17
C ILE A 166 -0.85 3.71 15.09
N GLY A 167 -1.35 4.19 16.22
CA GLY A 167 -2.05 3.39 17.21
C GLY A 167 -3.38 2.82 16.71
N ASN A 168 -3.86 1.76 17.36
CA ASN A 168 -5.12 1.10 17.03
C ASN A 168 -6.32 2.07 17.02
N ASN A 169 -7.33 1.76 16.22
CA ASN A 169 -8.61 2.46 16.17
C ASN A 169 -8.48 3.96 15.84
N SER A 170 -7.42 4.34 15.10
CA SER A 170 -7.19 5.74 14.72
C SER A 170 -7.69 6.03 13.31
N VAL A 171 -7.96 7.29 13.05
CA VAL A 171 -8.40 7.80 11.75
C VAL A 171 -7.42 8.85 11.25
N ILE A 172 -6.92 8.66 10.06
CA ILE A 172 -6.07 9.63 9.36
C ILE A 172 -6.90 10.27 8.25
N ALA A 173 -7.17 11.56 8.37
CA ALA A 173 -7.95 12.30 7.39
C ALA A 173 -7.24 12.39 6.04
N ALA A 174 -7.99 12.46 4.98
CA ALA A 174 -7.46 12.57 3.61
C ALA A 174 -6.50 13.77 3.46
N ASN A 175 -5.53 13.65 2.54
CA ASN A 175 -4.49 14.63 2.24
C ASN A 175 -3.55 14.97 3.43
N SER A 176 -3.48 14.12 4.46
CA SER A 176 -2.57 14.32 5.59
C SER A 176 -1.18 13.75 5.32
N VAL A 177 -0.16 14.37 5.91
CA VAL A 177 1.23 13.87 5.90
C VAL A 177 1.65 13.56 7.32
N ILE A 178 1.82 12.28 7.63
CA ILE A 178 2.09 11.81 8.99
C ILE A 178 3.61 11.71 9.18
N THR A 179 4.12 12.54 10.07
CA THR A 179 5.55 12.71 10.35
C THR A 179 5.93 12.36 11.79
N LYS A 180 4.94 12.03 12.63
CA LYS A 180 5.08 11.69 14.06
C LYS A 180 4.10 10.61 14.44
N ASP A 181 4.38 9.92 15.53
CA ASP A 181 3.49 8.90 16.07
C ASP A 181 2.10 9.43 16.37
N VAL A 182 1.12 8.56 16.16
CA VAL A 182 -0.30 8.81 16.39
C VAL A 182 -0.76 7.91 17.54
N PRO A 183 -1.24 8.46 18.65
CA PRO A 183 -1.80 7.67 19.74
C PRO A 183 -3.01 6.84 19.28
N PRO A 184 -3.32 5.73 19.94
CA PRO A 184 -4.55 5.00 19.64
C PRO A 184 -5.79 5.87 19.88
N PHE A 185 -6.91 5.50 19.25
CA PHE A 185 -8.19 6.19 19.34
C PHE A 185 -8.13 7.69 18.95
N SER A 186 -7.26 8.04 18.01
CA SER A 186 -7.01 9.43 17.59
C SER A 186 -7.53 9.72 16.21
N VAL A 187 -7.92 10.97 15.99
CA VAL A 187 -8.16 11.53 14.65
C VAL A 187 -7.04 12.52 14.34
N VAL A 188 -6.38 12.33 13.20
CA VAL A 188 -5.28 13.18 12.72
C VAL A 188 -5.63 13.81 11.40
N ALA A 189 -5.30 15.08 11.22
CA ALA A 189 -5.50 15.80 9.96
C ALA A 189 -4.37 16.80 9.67
N GLY A 190 -4.16 17.10 8.39
CA GLY A 190 -3.28 18.19 7.92
C GLY A 190 -1.91 17.77 7.41
N ASN A 191 -1.15 18.75 6.91
CA ASN A 191 0.22 18.63 6.45
C ASN A 191 1.08 19.75 7.07
N PRO A 192 1.97 19.44 8.04
CA PRO A 192 2.12 18.13 8.70
C PRO A 192 0.89 17.75 9.54
N GLY A 193 0.63 16.43 9.65
CA GLY A 193 -0.50 15.88 10.40
C GLY A 193 -0.44 16.22 11.88
N LYS A 194 -1.56 16.68 12.43
CA LYS A 194 -1.73 16.99 13.86
C LYS A 194 -2.91 16.20 14.41
N VAL A 195 -2.77 15.69 15.62
CA VAL A 195 -3.88 15.09 16.36
C VAL A 195 -4.92 16.18 16.63
N ILE A 196 -6.12 16.02 16.07
CA ILE A 196 -7.23 16.98 16.23
C ILE A 196 -8.25 16.48 17.24
N LYS A 197 -8.25 15.18 17.56
CA LYS A 197 -9.11 14.58 18.56
C LYS A 197 -8.50 13.27 19.08
N VAL A 198 -8.66 13.03 20.36
CA VAL A 198 -8.38 11.76 21.04
C VAL A 198 -9.66 11.34 21.76
N TYR A 199 -10.00 10.08 21.69
CA TYR A 199 -11.10 9.49 22.48
C TYR A 199 -10.49 8.68 23.63
N GLU A 200 -11.05 8.83 24.80
CA GLU A 200 -10.73 8.05 26.01
C GLU A 200 -11.43 6.68 26.00
#